data_bd0d6a9a6116e0f302427b2cdaec02e0
#
_entry.id   bd0d6a9a6116e0f302427b2cdaec02e0
#
_cell.length_a   1.000
_cell.length_b   1.000
_cell.length_c   1.000
_cell.angle_alpha   90.00
_cell.angle_beta   90.00
_cell.angle_gamma   90.00
#
_symmetry.space_group_name_H-M   'P 1'
#
loop_
_entity.id
_entity.type
_entity.pdbx_description
1 polymer ?
#
loop_
_entity_poly.entity_id
_entity_poly.type
_entity_poly.pdbx_seq_one_letter_code
_entity_poly.pdbx_strand_id
1 'polypeptide(L)'
;MKMLDNIGLVLEGGGMRGMFSAGVFEAFMQADIEFPYATAVSAGACNVVSYLSRQPMRTRKIITDYVSDPRYCSVRNLLRDGSLFNFDFILKEIPQKLLPFDYDAFRQSSCNLYVGATDCNTGEVIWFPKETMGEDFEPLRASSSLPFLAPVVHFQGHELMDGGLADPIPVEKAIADGFERNVIVLTRNPGYYSTENYPIWLLKLWYAKYPKLIEIIRTRSENYNRQLALAEQLEKDGKAVVIRPLEPLTIGRLYRKPQELLKLHDHGIECGLALIENIRRLAQK
;
A
#
# COMPACT_ATOMS: atom_id res chain seq x y z
N MET A 1 -14.91 -5.96 -15.56
CA MET A 1 -13.46 -6.11 -15.91
C MET A 1 -13.19 -7.56 -16.22
N LYS A 2 -12.17 -7.83 -17.07
CA LYS A 2 -11.78 -9.19 -17.46
C LYS A 2 -10.74 -9.70 -16.46
N MET A 3 -11.05 -10.83 -15.80
CA MET A 3 -10.15 -11.51 -14.87
C MET A 3 -8.94 -12.07 -15.62
N LEU A 4 -7.76 -11.86 -15.06
CA LEU A 4 -6.50 -12.48 -15.50
C LEU A 4 -6.26 -13.73 -14.65
N ASP A 5 -6.20 -14.89 -15.26
CA ASP A 5 -6.00 -16.15 -14.54
C ASP A 5 -4.55 -16.32 -14.06
N ASN A 6 -4.37 -16.96 -12.90
CA ASN A 6 -3.08 -17.38 -12.35
C ASN A 6 -2.00 -16.30 -12.20
N ILE A 7 -2.41 -15.06 -11.97
CA ILE A 7 -1.49 -13.92 -11.74
C ILE A 7 -1.85 -13.17 -10.46
N GLY A 8 -0.87 -12.94 -9.59
CA GLY A 8 -1.01 -12.14 -8.40
C GLY A 8 -0.71 -10.66 -8.62
N LEU A 9 -1.32 -9.81 -7.80
CA LEU A 9 -1.03 -8.38 -7.72
C LEU A 9 -0.35 -8.08 -6.39
N VAL A 10 0.87 -7.55 -6.43
CA VAL A 10 1.68 -7.24 -5.25
C VAL A 10 1.89 -5.74 -5.14
N LEU A 11 1.55 -5.17 -3.98
CA LEU A 11 1.46 -3.72 -3.80
C LEU A 11 2.34 -3.24 -2.66
N GLU A 12 3.40 -2.50 -3.03
CA GLU A 12 4.27 -1.81 -2.08
C GLU A 12 3.54 -0.72 -1.32
N GLY A 13 3.94 -0.49 -0.06
CA GLY A 13 3.59 0.71 0.69
C GLY A 13 4.33 1.95 0.19
N GLY A 14 4.07 3.12 0.77
CA GLY A 14 4.81 4.31 0.36
C GLY A 14 4.28 5.66 0.86
N GLY A 15 3.24 5.67 1.67
CA GLY A 15 2.54 6.89 2.04
C GLY A 15 2.06 7.65 0.80
N MET A 16 2.33 8.96 0.71
CA MET A 16 1.86 9.76 -0.43
C MET A 16 2.50 9.40 -1.78
N ARG A 17 3.59 8.62 -1.81
CA ARG A 17 4.09 8.04 -3.07
C ARG A 17 3.14 7.02 -3.69
N GLY A 18 2.24 6.44 -2.90
CA GLY A 18 1.17 5.56 -3.36
C GLY A 18 0.23 6.20 -4.40
N MET A 19 0.30 7.53 -4.61
CA MET A 19 -0.40 8.16 -5.73
C MET A 19 0.03 7.61 -7.10
N PHE A 20 1.27 7.13 -7.22
CA PHE A 20 1.71 6.38 -8.40
C PHE A 20 0.89 5.09 -8.57
N SER A 21 0.78 4.29 -7.50
CA SER A 21 0.00 3.06 -7.51
C SER A 21 -1.48 3.32 -7.82
N ALA A 22 -2.06 4.41 -7.30
CA ALA A 22 -3.42 4.81 -7.64
C ALA A 22 -3.60 5.09 -9.14
N GLY A 23 -2.61 5.73 -9.77
CA GLY A 23 -2.60 5.93 -11.22
C GLY A 23 -2.48 4.62 -12.00
N VAL A 24 -1.66 3.68 -11.53
CA VAL A 24 -1.57 2.33 -12.14
C VAL A 24 -2.93 1.61 -12.08
N PHE A 25 -3.68 1.75 -10.99
CA PHE A 25 -5.04 1.18 -10.89
C PHE A 25 -6.02 1.81 -11.88
N GLU A 26 -5.91 3.12 -12.16
CA GLU A 26 -6.69 3.75 -13.23
C GLU A 26 -6.36 3.14 -14.60
N ALA A 27 -5.09 2.86 -14.88
CA ALA A 27 -4.69 2.18 -16.12
C ALA A 27 -5.31 0.77 -16.20
N PHE A 28 -5.34 0.01 -15.09
CA PHE A 28 -5.99 -1.30 -15.07
C PHE A 28 -7.49 -1.22 -15.30
N MET A 29 -8.18 -0.24 -14.70
CA MET A 29 -9.60 -0.01 -14.96
C MET A 29 -9.88 0.39 -16.41
N GLN A 30 -9.05 1.27 -17.00
CA GLN A 30 -9.16 1.67 -18.40
C GLN A 30 -8.91 0.49 -19.37
N ALA A 31 -8.00 -0.43 -19.01
CA ALA A 31 -7.69 -1.62 -19.80
C ALA A 31 -8.65 -2.79 -19.54
N ASP A 32 -9.64 -2.59 -18.67
CA ASP A 32 -10.65 -3.58 -18.28
C ASP A 32 -10.05 -4.87 -17.65
N ILE A 33 -8.98 -4.72 -16.84
CA ILE A 33 -8.23 -5.82 -16.21
C ILE A 33 -8.66 -5.97 -14.75
N GLU A 34 -8.78 -7.23 -14.29
CA GLU A 34 -8.97 -7.60 -12.88
C GLU A 34 -8.04 -8.76 -12.50
N PHE A 35 -7.59 -8.76 -11.25
CA PHE A 35 -6.70 -9.79 -10.68
C PHE A 35 -7.46 -10.68 -9.71
N PRO A 36 -7.23 -12.02 -9.73
CA PRO A 36 -7.89 -12.96 -8.81
C PRO A 36 -7.37 -12.84 -7.38
N TYR A 37 -6.18 -12.26 -7.21
CA TYR A 37 -5.46 -12.21 -5.96
C TYR A 37 -4.66 -10.90 -5.84
N ALA A 38 -4.62 -10.34 -4.63
CA ALA A 38 -3.77 -9.21 -4.31
C ALA A 38 -3.22 -9.27 -2.88
N THR A 39 -1.94 -8.91 -2.71
CA THR A 39 -1.34 -8.60 -1.42
C THR A 39 -0.95 -7.13 -1.37
N ALA A 40 -1.21 -6.49 -0.25
CA ALA A 40 -0.98 -5.06 -0.13
C ALA A 40 -0.60 -4.66 1.29
N VAL A 41 0.23 -3.61 1.41
CA VAL A 41 0.57 -2.98 2.68
C VAL A 41 0.45 -1.46 2.58
N SER A 42 0.09 -0.81 3.70
CA SER A 42 0.11 0.65 3.84
C SER A 42 -0.65 1.37 2.70
N ALA A 43 -0.03 2.33 2.03
CA ALA A 43 -0.64 3.07 0.93
C ALA A 43 -1.10 2.18 -0.24
N GLY A 44 -0.42 1.07 -0.52
CA GLY A 44 -0.85 0.09 -1.51
C GLY A 44 -2.22 -0.48 -1.16
N ALA A 45 -2.42 -0.84 0.12
CA ALA A 45 -3.68 -1.34 0.63
C ALA A 45 -4.78 -0.27 0.59
N CYS A 46 -4.47 0.98 0.98
CA CYS A 46 -5.45 2.08 0.92
C CYS A 46 -5.92 2.41 -0.51
N ASN A 47 -5.06 2.22 -1.50
CA ASN A 47 -5.40 2.57 -2.88
C ASN A 47 -6.12 1.45 -3.64
N VAL A 48 -5.77 0.18 -3.38
CA VAL A 48 -6.36 -0.96 -4.08
C VAL A 48 -7.86 -1.10 -3.83
N VAL A 49 -8.37 -0.66 -2.68
CA VAL A 49 -9.81 -0.73 -2.37
C VAL A 49 -10.65 0.10 -3.35
N SER A 50 -10.13 1.25 -3.82
CA SER A 50 -10.79 2.07 -4.84
C SER A 50 -10.85 1.36 -6.20
N TYR A 51 -9.82 0.60 -6.55
CA TYR A 51 -9.80 -0.25 -7.73
C TYR A 51 -10.80 -1.41 -7.62
N LEU A 52 -10.79 -2.12 -6.50
CA LEU A 52 -11.68 -3.26 -6.28
C LEU A 52 -13.17 -2.86 -6.16
N SER A 53 -13.45 -1.64 -5.68
CA SER A 53 -14.81 -1.07 -5.69
C SER A 53 -15.21 -0.49 -7.06
N ARG A 54 -14.35 -0.59 -8.07
CA ARG A 54 -14.59 -0.09 -9.43
C ARG A 54 -14.99 1.40 -9.46
N GLN A 55 -14.34 2.21 -8.63
CA GLN A 55 -14.57 3.65 -8.56
C GLN A 55 -13.41 4.42 -9.20
N PRO A 56 -13.43 4.64 -10.53
CA PRO A 56 -12.36 5.34 -11.23
C PRO A 56 -12.19 6.77 -10.71
N MET A 57 -10.97 7.26 -10.74
CA MET A 57 -10.56 8.59 -10.27
C MET A 57 -10.87 8.90 -8.80
N ARG A 58 -11.33 7.91 -8.00
CA ARG A 58 -11.68 8.14 -6.60
C ARG A 58 -10.49 8.66 -5.78
N THR A 59 -9.33 7.98 -5.85
CA THR A 59 -8.14 8.42 -5.10
C THR A 59 -7.67 9.81 -5.56
N ARG A 60 -7.69 10.07 -6.88
CA ARG A 60 -7.41 11.40 -7.43
C ARG A 60 -8.32 12.47 -6.82
N LYS A 61 -9.63 12.20 -6.74
CA LYS A 61 -10.61 13.11 -6.16
C LYS A 61 -10.36 13.35 -4.66
N ILE A 62 -10.04 12.30 -3.90
CA ILE A 62 -9.68 12.43 -2.48
C ILE A 62 -8.49 13.38 -2.32
N ILE A 63 -7.45 13.24 -3.13
CA ILE A 63 -6.27 14.12 -3.06
C ILE A 63 -6.61 15.54 -3.48
N THR A 64 -7.37 15.72 -4.54
CA THR A 64 -7.77 17.04 -5.01
C THR A 64 -8.57 17.81 -3.94
N ASP A 65 -9.54 17.14 -3.32
CA ASP A 65 -10.51 17.78 -2.44
C ASP A 65 -10.03 17.88 -0.97
N TYR A 66 -9.22 16.92 -0.50
CA TYR A 66 -8.99 16.76 0.94
C TYR A 66 -7.52 16.74 1.40
N VAL A 67 -6.53 16.52 0.53
CA VAL A 67 -5.12 16.43 0.99
C VAL A 67 -4.61 17.71 1.64
N SER A 68 -5.16 18.87 1.26
CA SER A 68 -4.85 20.18 1.86
C SER A 68 -5.66 20.48 3.11
N ASP A 69 -6.72 19.71 3.39
CA ASP A 69 -7.51 19.86 4.62
C ASP A 69 -6.66 19.48 5.84
N PRO A 70 -6.58 20.35 6.87
CA PRO A 70 -5.84 20.04 8.09
C PRO A 70 -6.30 18.75 8.80
N ARG A 71 -7.56 18.33 8.58
CA ARG A 71 -8.09 17.07 9.11
C ARG A 71 -7.43 15.85 8.44
N TYR A 72 -6.99 15.96 7.18
CA TYR A 72 -6.38 14.83 6.47
C TYR A 72 -5.04 14.46 7.10
N CYS A 73 -4.13 15.43 7.24
CA CYS A 73 -2.79 15.22 7.79
C CYS A 73 -2.25 16.53 8.36
N SER A 74 -1.98 16.58 9.67
CA SER A 74 -1.41 17.77 10.32
C SER A 74 -0.71 17.45 11.63
N VAL A 75 0.22 18.33 12.03
CA VAL A 75 0.86 18.28 13.36
C VAL A 75 -0.21 18.46 14.48
N ARG A 76 -1.27 19.20 14.20
CA ARG A 76 -2.40 19.34 15.15
C ARG A 76 -3.05 17.99 15.45
N ASN A 77 -3.26 17.14 14.43
CA ASN A 77 -3.79 15.79 14.62
C ASN A 77 -2.82 14.96 15.47
N LEU A 78 -1.52 15.02 15.18
CA LEU A 78 -0.50 14.30 15.96
C LEU A 78 -0.52 14.69 17.45
N LEU A 79 -0.65 15.99 17.75
CA LEU A 79 -0.69 16.47 19.14
C LEU A 79 -2.01 16.14 19.85
N ARG A 80 -3.14 16.11 19.14
CA ARG A 80 -4.46 15.86 19.71
C ARG A 80 -4.78 14.37 19.82
N ASP A 81 -4.50 13.61 18.73
CA ASP A 81 -4.98 12.26 18.56
C ASP A 81 -3.83 11.21 18.52
N GLY A 82 -2.57 11.66 18.66
CA GLY A 82 -1.40 10.81 18.58
C GLY A 82 -1.11 10.31 17.14
N SER A 83 -1.84 10.78 16.13
CA SER A 83 -1.69 10.37 14.74
C SER A 83 -1.58 11.57 13.81
N LEU A 84 -0.54 11.57 12.94
CA LEU A 84 -0.34 12.63 11.95
C LEU A 84 -1.46 12.63 10.89
N PHE A 85 -1.83 11.44 10.41
CA PHE A 85 -2.98 11.22 9.54
C PHE A 85 -4.22 10.95 10.41
N ASN A 86 -5.30 11.68 10.18
CA ASN A 86 -6.56 11.38 10.87
C ASN A 86 -7.29 10.26 10.11
N PHE A 87 -7.08 9.04 10.57
CA PHE A 87 -7.70 7.86 9.95
C PHE A 87 -9.22 7.83 10.08
N ASP A 88 -9.81 8.44 11.11
CA ASP A 88 -11.28 8.57 11.17
C ASP A 88 -11.81 9.48 10.09
N PHE A 89 -11.10 10.56 9.77
CA PHE A 89 -11.44 11.40 8.63
C PHE A 89 -11.26 10.65 7.29
N ILE A 90 -10.11 9.98 7.11
CA ILE A 90 -9.74 9.34 5.82
C ILE A 90 -10.55 8.08 5.55
N LEU A 91 -10.74 7.21 6.57
CA LEU A 91 -11.32 5.87 6.41
C LEU A 91 -12.79 5.77 6.81
N LYS A 92 -13.36 6.81 7.48
CA LYS A 92 -14.77 6.84 7.89
C LYS A 92 -15.49 8.05 7.32
N GLU A 93 -15.11 9.28 7.63
CA GLU A 93 -15.86 10.48 7.22
C GLU A 93 -15.87 10.64 5.70
N ILE A 94 -14.70 10.52 5.03
CA ILE A 94 -14.64 10.61 3.56
C ILE A 94 -15.49 9.52 2.91
N PRO A 95 -15.28 8.20 3.16
CA PRO A 95 -16.00 7.15 2.44
C PRO A 95 -17.48 7.04 2.82
N GLN A 96 -17.87 7.43 4.02
CA GLN A 96 -19.28 7.31 4.45
C GLN A 96 -20.12 8.54 4.13
N LYS A 97 -19.50 9.74 4.04
CA LYS A 97 -20.25 11.01 3.96
C LYS A 97 -19.83 11.92 2.81
N LEU A 98 -18.52 12.16 2.64
CA LEU A 98 -18.02 13.22 1.77
C LEU A 98 -17.83 12.76 0.32
N LEU A 99 -17.33 11.55 0.14
CA LEU A 99 -17.17 10.89 -1.15
C LEU A 99 -17.54 9.41 -0.96
N PRO A 100 -18.82 9.06 -1.09
CA PRO A 100 -19.32 7.72 -0.76
C PRO A 100 -18.52 6.61 -1.44
N PHE A 101 -18.17 5.60 -0.64
CA PHE A 101 -17.48 4.39 -1.11
C PHE A 101 -18.51 3.32 -1.45
N ASP A 102 -18.29 2.61 -2.54
CA ASP A 102 -19.14 1.49 -2.93
C ASP A 102 -18.70 0.21 -2.23
N TYR A 103 -19.20 0.02 -1.00
CA TYR A 103 -18.91 -1.15 -0.17
C TYR A 103 -19.44 -2.44 -0.80
N ASP A 104 -20.56 -2.37 -1.55
CA ASP A 104 -21.14 -3.54 -2.19
C ASP A 104 -20.30 -4.02 -3.36
N ALA A 105 -19.87 -3.11 -4.25
CA ALA A 105 -18.96 -3.43 -5.32
C ALA A 105 -17.62 -3.98 -4.79
N PHE A 106 -17.10 -3.40 -3.70
CA PHE A 106 -15.87 -3.90 -3.05
C PHE A 106 -16.06 -5.33 -2.51
N ARG A 107 -17.14 -5.61 -1.79
CA ARG A 107 -17.44 -6.94 -1.25
C ARG A 107 -17.64 -7.98 -2.37
N GLN A 108 -18.31 -7.58 -3.47
CA GLN A 108 -18.59 -8.44 -4.62
C GLN A 108 -17.39 -8.66 -5.55
N SER A 109 -16.32 -7.89 -5.41
CA SER A 109 -15.11 -8.13 -6.19
C SER A 109 -14.60 -9.55 -5.98
N SER A 110 -14.28 -10.25 -7.07
CA SER A 110 -13.76 -11.63 -7.05
C SER A 110 -12.30 -11.72 -6.64
N CYS A 111 -11.61 -10.59 -6.45
CA CYS A 111 -10.23 -10.55 -5.99
C CYS A 111 -10.11 -10.95 -4.52
N ASN A 112 -9.27 -11.94 -4.22
CA ASN A 112 -8.86 -12.29 -2.87
C ASN A 112 -7.78 -11.31 -2.41
N LEU A 113 -8.18 -10.23 -1.73
CA LEU A 113 -7.25 -9.24 -1.18
C LEU A 113 -6.80 -9.64 0.22
N TYR A 114 -5.48 -9.59 0.45
CA TYR A 114 -4.85 -9.69 1.77
C TYR A 114 -4.12 -8.41 2.10
N VAL A 115 -4.46 -7.80 3.25
CA VAL A 115 -3.79 -6.61 3.77
C VAL A 115 -2.91 -6.99 4.95
N GLY A 116 -1.62 -6.69 4.83
CA GLY A 116 -0.63 -6.98 5.87
C GLY A 116 -0.51 -5.85 6.89
N ALA A 117 -0.46 -6.21 8.19
CA ALA A 117 -0.05 -5.33 9.26
C ALA A 117 0.96 -6.03 10.16
N THR A 118 1.95 -5.30 10.67
CA THR A 118 3.02 -5.87 11.53
C THR A 118 2.52 -6.01 12.96
N ASP A 119 2.53 -7.21 13.52
CA ASP A 119 2.28 -7.45 14.94
C ASP A 119 3.47 -6.97 15.78
N CYS A 120 3.21 -6.07 16.70
CA CYS A 120 4.26 -5.45 17.53
C CYS A 120 4.94 -6.44 18.47
N ASN A 121 4.24 -7.49 18.90
CA ASN A 121 4.75 -8.47 19.87
C ASN A 121 5.64 -9.52 19.21
N THR A 122 5.27 -9.99 18.01
CA THR A 122 6.01 -11.03 17.29
C THR A 122 6.99 -10.48 16.25
N GLY A 123 6.71 -9.28 15.72
CA GLY A 123 7.43 -8.72 14.57
C GLY A 123 7.01 -9.33 13.22
N GLU A 124 6.06 -10.25 13.22
CA GLU A 124 5.56 -10.92 12.02
C GLU A 124 4.40 -10.13 11.39
N VAL A 125 4.11 -10.41 10.11
CA VAL A 125 2.94 -9.82 9.44
C VAL A 125 1.72 -10.68 9.69
N ILE A 126 0.66 -10.05 10.17
CA ILE A 126 -0.69 -10.61 10.18
C ILE A 126 -1.41 -10.19 8.89
N TRP A 127 -1.93 -11.17 8.16
CA TRP A 127 -2.63 -10.96 6.90
C TRP A 127 -4.13 -10.98 7.11
N PHE A 128 -4.76 -9.85 6.85
CA PHE A 128 -6.21 -9.67 6.97
C PHE A 128 -6.85 -9.85 5.59
N PRO A 129 -7.70 -10.90 5.40
CA PRO A 129 -8.44 -11.07 4.16
C PRO A 129 -9.51 -9.98 4.01
N LYS A 130 -9.92 -9.74 2.75
CA LYS A 130 -10.90 -8.71 2.36
C LYS A 130 -12.17 -8.70 3.22
N GLU A 131 -12.62 -9.85 3.61
CA GLU A 131 -13.85 -10.08 4.40
C GLU A 131 -13.78 -9.46 5.79
N THR A 132 -12.56 -9.20 6.30
CA THR A 132 -12.35 -8.58 7.63
C THR A 132 -12.37 -7.06 7.59
N MET A 133 -12.43 -6.43 6.39
CA MET A 133 -12.27 -4.97 6.26
C MET A 133 -13.35 -4.16 6.96
N GLY A 134 -14.60 -4.63 6.99
CA GLY A 134 -15.71 -3.86 7.54
C GLY A 134 -15.86 -2.48 6.86
N GLU A 135 -16.80 -1.67 7.36
CA GLU A 135 -16.99 -0.29 6.87
C GLU A 135 -16.02 0.72 7.50
N ASP A 136 -15.37 0.33 8.59
CA ASP A 136 -14.39 1.16 9.31
C ASP A 136 -12.95 0.96 8.80
N PHE A 137 -12.71 -0.03 7.93
CA PHE A 137 -11.42 -0.32 7.36
C PHE A 137 -10.28 -0.44 8.40
N GLU A 138 -10.53 -1.05 9.57
CA GLU A 138 -9.51 -1.16 10.63
C GLU A 138 -8.21 -1.87 10.18
N PRO A 139 -8.23 -2.92 9.31
CA PRO A 139 -7.00 -3.46 8.75
C PRO A 139 -6.19 -2.45 7.93
N LEU A 140 -6.83 -1.52 7.20
CA LEU A 140 -6.12 -0.45 6.48
C LEU A 140 -5.50 0.56 7.45
N ARG A 141 -6.20 0.90 8.53
CA ARG A 141 -5.68 1.74 9.62
C ARG A 141 -4.42 1.11 10.21
N ALA A 142 -4.49 -0.16 10.60
CA ALA A 142 -3.36 -0.90 11.14
C ALA A 142 -2.18 -0.94 10.17
N SER A 143 -2.44 -1.33 8.91
CA SER A 143 -1.45 -1.41 7.84
C SER A 143 -0.78 -0.07 7.50
N SER A 144 -1.39 1.06 7.89
CA SER A 144 -0.88 2.41 7.61
C SER A 144 -0.36 3.16 8.84
N SER A 145 -0.34 2.51 10.01
CA SER A 145 0.11 3.10 11.28
C SER A 145 1.64 3.12 11.38
N LEU A 146 2.25 4.20 10.87
CA LEU A 146 3.71 4.37 10.86
C LEU A 146 4.27 4.69 12.26
N PRO A 147 5.45 4.16 12.61
CA PRO A 147 6.14 4.50 13.85
C PRO A 147 6.31 6.01 14.04
N PHE A 148 6.12 6.47 15.28
CA PHE A 148 6.16 7.87 15.71
C PHE A 148 5.07 8.79 15.12
N LEU A 149 4.33 8.33 14.10
CA LEU A 149 3.36 9.12 13.36
C LEU A 149 1.92 8.65 13.57
N ALA A 150 1.73 7.48 14.18
CA ALA A 150 0.43 6.92 14.53
C ALA A 150 0.55 6.01 15.75
N PRO A 151 -0.54 5.82 16.53
CA PRO A 151 -0.55 4.87 17.63
C PRO A 151 -0.56 3.43 17.13
N VAL A 152 -0.22 2.50 18.05
CA VAL A 152 -0.46 1.07 17.86
C VAL A 152 -1.97 0.83 17.75
N VAL A 153 -2.39 0.06 16.78
CA VAL A 153 -3.79 -0.31 16.53
C VAL A 153 -4.09 -1.66 17.15
N HIS A 154 -5.15 -1.73 17.96
CA HIS A 154 -5.63 -2.97 18.56
C HIS A 154 -6.77 -3.54 17.72
N PHE A 155 -6.54 -4.69 17.06
CA PHE A 155 -7.54 -5.31 16.23
C PHE A 155 -7.43 -6.85 16.29
N GLN A 156 -8.56 -7.53 16.49
CA GLN A 156 -8.68 -9.00 16.59
C GLN A 156 -7.65 -9.66 17.55
N GLY A 157 -7.34 -9.00 18.67
CA GLY A 157 -6.43 -9.51 19.68
C GLY A 157 -4.93 -9.24 19.40
N HIS A 158 -4.62 -8.54 18.31
CA HIS A 158 -3.27 -8.13 17.93
C HIS A 158 -3.01 -6.65 18.26
N GLU A 159 -1.73 -6.32 18.50
CA GLU A 159 -1.19 -4.96 18.63
C GLU A 159 -0.39 -4.65 17.35
N LEU A 160 -0.93 -3.81 16.46
CA LEU A 160 -0.52 -3.71 15.06
C LEU A 160 0.05 -2.34 14.69
N MET A 161 1.01 -2.37 13.77
CA MET A 161 1.55 -1.19 13.07
C MET A 161 1.68 -1.45 11.57
N ASP A 162 2.22 -0.46 10.82
CA ASP A 162 2.34 -0.48 9.36
C ASP A 162 2.94 -1.80 8.85
N GLY A 163 2.25 -2.43 7.89
CA GLY A 163 2.67 -3.72 7.33
C GLY A 163 4.01 -3.67 6.61
N GLY A 164 4.36 -2.52 6.03
CA GLY A 164 5.65 -2.30 5.38
C GLY A 164 6.83 -2.16 6.34
N LEU A 165 6.65 -2.39 7.65
CA LEU A 165 7.77 -2.55 8.59
C LEU A 165 8.39 -3.95 8.43
N ALA A 166 7.55 -4.99 8.44
CA ALA A 166 7.99 -6.37 8.34
C ALA A 166 8.00 -6.89 6.89
N ASP A 167 7.04 -6.48 6.05
CA ASP A 167 6.93 -6.93 4.66
C ASP A 167 6.61 -5.77 3.70
N PRO A 168 7.59 -4.94 3.33
CA PRO A 168 7.37 -3.74 2.51
C PRO A 168 6.98 -4.02 1.05
N ILE A 169 7.39 -5.16 0.48
CA ILE A 169 7.05 -5.61 -0.88
C ILE A 169 6.60 -7.08 -0.79
N PRO A 170 5.29 -7.35 -0.56
CA PRO A 170 4.80 -8.66 -0.14
C PRO A 170 4.76 -9.71 -1.27
N VAL A 171 5.83 -9.84 -2.03
CA VAL A 171 5.94 -10.78 -3.14
C VAL A 171 6.09 -12.22 -2.66
N GLU A 172 6.77 -12.44 -1.54
CA GLU A 172 6.95 -13.78 -0.96
C GLU A 172 5.61 -14.35 -0.46
N LYS A 173 4.72 -13.48 0.07
CA LYS A 173 3.35 -13.86 0.43
C LYS A 173 2.57 -14.35 -0.80
N ALA A 174 2.61 -13.61 -1.92
CA ALA A 174 1.93 -14.00 -3.14
C ALA A 174 2.43 -15.36 -3.68
N ILE A 175 3.75 -15.59 -3.66
CA ILE A 175 4.36 -16.86 -4.06
C ILE A 175 3.93 -18.00 -3.13
N ALA A 176 3.94 -17.79 -1.81
CA ALA A 176 3.53 -18.77 -0.81
C ALA A 176 2.04 -19.16 -0.95
N ASP A 177 1.20 -18.23 -1.41
CA ASP A 177 -0.22 -18.47 -1.68
C ASP A 177 -0.47 -19.10 -3.08
N GLY A 178 0.59 -19.47 -3.82
CA GLY A 178 0.51 -20.19 -5.09
C GLY A 178 0.56 -19.31 -6.35
N PHE A 179 0.78 -18.00 -6.22
CA PHE A 179 0.92 -17.08 -7.35
C PHE A 179 2.38 -16.89 -7.74
N GLU A 180 2.93 -17.81 -8.55
CA GLU A 180 4.31 -17.74 -9.03
C GLU A 180 4.55 -16.60 -10.01
N ARG A 181 3.50 -16.10 -10.68
CA ARG A 181 3.54 -14.97 -11.61
C ARG A 181 2.82 -13.77 -11.01
N ASN A 182 3.48 -12.60 -11.06
CA ASN A 182 2.99 -11.43 -10.36
C ASN A 182 3.12 -10.15 -11.16
N VAL A 183 2.16 -9.25 -11.01
CA VAL A 183 2.31 -7.83 -11.29
C VAL A 183 2.70 -7.14 -10.00
N ILE A 184 3.87 -6.53 -9.96
CA ILE A 184 4.42 -5.89 -8.75
C ILE A 184 4.43 -4.38 -8.98
N VAL A 185 3.66 -3.64 -8.16
CA VAL A 185 3.61 -2.19 -8.24
C VAL A 185 4.46 -1.59 -7.13
N LEU A 186 5.56 -0.94 -7.54
CA LEU A 186 6.51 -0.29 -6.64
C LEU A 186 6.32 1.24 -6.65
N THR A 187 6.70 1.88 -5.55
CA THR A 187 6.64 3.34 -5.36
C THR A 187 8.02 4.00 -5.41
N ARG A 188 9.05 3.27 -5.87
CA ARG A 188 10.43 3.72 -6.05
C ARG A 188 10.93 3.40 -7.46
N ASN A 189 11.77 4.30 -7.98
CA ASN A 189 12.39 4.17 -9.29
C ASN A 189 13.45 3.05 -9.34
N PRO A 190 13.86 2.61 -10.56
CA PRO A 190 15.01 1.71 -10.72
C PRO A 190 16.28 2.25 -10.04
N GLY A 191 17.07 1.33 -9.47
CA GLY A 191 18.31 1.68 -8.78
C GLY A 191 18.13 2.32 -7.39
N TYR A 192 16.90 2.43 -6.89
CA TYR A 192 16.70 2.84 -5.50
C TYR A 192 17.27 1.79 -4.54
N TYR A 193 17.95 2.26 -3.49
CA TYR A 193 18.45 1.45 -2.39
C TYR A 193 18.04 2.09 -1.06
N SER A 194 17.40 1.34 -0.18
CA SER A 194 16.95 1.85 1.11
C SER A 194 18.10 1.89 2.11
N THR A 195 18.29 3.06 2.72
CA THR A 195 19.25 3.30 3.81
C THR A 195 18.56 3.87 5.04
N GLU A 196 17.21 3.81 5.08
CA GLU A 196 16.43 4.34 6.20
C GLU A 196 16.81 3.65 7.51
N ASN A 197 17.13 4.42 8.53
CA ASN A 197 17.48 3.91 9.84
C ASN A 197 16.93 4.85 10.93
N TYR A 198 16.58 4.28 12.06
CA TYR A 198 16.14 5.03 13.24
C TYR A 198 17.13 4.83 14.38
N PRO A 199 17.46 5.90 15.13
CA PRO A 199 18.33 5.77 16.31
C PRO A 199 17.73 4.79 17.33
N ILE A 200 18.52 3.80 17.74
CA ILE A 200 18.05 2.75 18.65
C ILE A 200 17.52 3.28 19.99
N TRP A 201 18.13 4.35 20.49
CA TRP A 201 17.69 4.97 21.75
C TRP A 201 16.27 5.54 21.63
N LEU A 202 15.92 6.10 20.46
CA LEU A 202 14.57 6.63 20.19
C LEU A 202 13.55 5.50 20.09
N LEU A 203 13.91 4.40 19.41
CA LEU A 203 13.05 3.20 19.34
C LEU A 203 12.81 2.61 20.73
N LYS A 204 13.86 2.50 21.55
CA LYS A 204 13.74 2.00 22.92
C LYS A 204 12.91 2.92 23.82
N LEU A 205 12.97 4.24 23.62
CA LEU A 205 12.15 5.20 24.38
C LEU A 205 10.65 5.02 24.08
N TRP A 206 10.28 4.82 22.81
CA TRP A 206 8.89 4.76 22.39
C TRP A 206 8.29 3.34 22.39
N TYR A 207 9.11 2.33 22.11
CA TYR A 207 8.66 0.96 21.87
C TYR A 207 9.33 -0.06 22.80
N ALA A 208 9.76 0.34 24.01
CA ALA A 208 10.41 -0.56 24.98
C ALA A 208 9.59 -1.83 25.27
N LYS A 209 8.26 -1.72 25.24
CA LYS A 209 7.31 -2.84 25.40
C LYS A 209 7.41 -3.87 24.26
N TYR A 210 7.90 -3.47 23.08
CA TYR A 210 7.88 -4.27 21.85
C TYR A 210 9.27 -4.51 21.28
N PRO A 211 10.09 -5.38 21.90
CA PRO A 211 11.48 -5.64 21.45
C PRO A 211 11.55 -6.19 20.01
N LYS A 212 10.57 -7.00 19.61
CA LYS A 212 10.48 -7.54 18.23
C LYS A 212 10.17 -6.46 17.20
N LEU A 213 9.28 -5.53 17.51
CA LEU A 213 9.04 -4.37 16.65
C LEU A 213 10.30 -3.53 16.46
N ILE A 214 11.10 -3.30 17.55
CA ILE A 214 12.37 -2.57 17.45
C ILE A 214 13.33 -3.30 16.50
N GLU A 215 13.44 -4.63 16.60
CA GLU A 215 14.27 -5.45 15.71
C GLU A 215 13.85 -5.28 14.24
N ILE A 216 12.56 -5.43 13.94
CA ILE A 216 12.01 -5.29 12.58
C ILE A 216 12.24 -3.88 12.01
N ILE A 217 12.02 -2.82 12.81
CA ILE A 217 12.27 -1.45 12.34
C ILE A 217 13.75 -1.25 11.98
N ARG A 218 14.67 -1.84 12.72
CA ARG A 218 16.13 -1.73 12.49
C ARG A 218 16.58 -2.47 11.23
N THR A 219 16.01 -3.64 10.96
CA THR A 219 16.36 -4.48 9.80
C THR A 219 15.51 -4.18 8.56
N ARG A 220 14.56 -3.24 8.67
CA ARG A 220 13.60 -2.91 7.62
C ARG A 220 14.26 -2.59 6.27
N SER A 221 15.34 -1.79 6.26
CA SER A 221 16.01 -1.42 5.01
C SER A 221 16.68 -2.61 4.33
N GLU A 222 17.27 -3.52 5.11
CA GLU A 222 17.87 -4.75 4.59
C GLU A 222 16.80 -5.65 3.99
N ASN A 223 15.68 -5.84 4.69
CA ASN A 223 14.55 -6.61 4.20
C ASN A 223 13.94 -5.99 2.92
N TYR A 224 13.76 -4.66 2.91
CA TYR A 224 13.29 -3.95 1.72
C TYR A 224 14.18 -4.21 0.50
N ASN A 225 15.50 -4.05 0.66
CA ASN A 225 16.45 -4.24 -0.43
C ASN A 225 16.50 -5.71 -0.92
N ARG A 226 16.36 -6.67 -0.02
CA ARG A 226 16.24 -8.09 -0.35
C ARG A 226 14.99 -8.37 -1.20
N GLN A 227 13.83 -7.85 -0.78
CA GLN A 227 12.57 -8.04 -1.51
C GLN A 227 12.54 -7.30 -2.85
N LEU A 228 13.16 -6.11 -2.91
CA LEU A 228 13.33 -5.39 -4.17
C LEU A 228 14.18 -6.20 -5.15
N ALA A 229 15.30 -6.77 -4.69
CA ALA A 229 16.14 -7.64 -5.51
C ALA A 229 15.40 -8.89 -5.99
N LEU A 230 14.55 -9.49 -5.15
CA LEU A 230 13.69 -10.61 -5.53
C LEU A 230 12.69 -10.19 -6.62
N ALA A 231 12.01 -9.04 -6.47
CA ALA A 231 11.07 -8.53 -7.48
C ALA A 231 11.78 -8.30 -8.84
N GLU A 232 12.99 -7.72 -8.82
CA GLU A 232 13.79 -7.52 -10.03
C GLU A 232 14.31 -8.82 -10.64
N GLN A 233 14.59 -9.83 -9.82
CA GLN A 233 14.97 -11.15 -10.33
C GLN A 233 13.78 -11.86 -10.99
N LEU A 234 12.60 -11.82 -10.39
CA LEU A 234 11.37 -12.37 -10.97
C LEU A 234 11.03 -11.71 -12.31
N GLU A 235 11.26 -10.39 -12.43
CA GLU A 235 11.07 -9.68 -13.69
C GLU A 235 12.05 -10.19 -14.77
N LYS A 236 13.33 -10.35 -14.46
CA LYS A 236 14.36 -10.92 -15.37
C LYS A 236 14.03 -12.35 -15.79
N ASP A 237 13.48 -13.14 -14.89
CA ASP A 237 13.08 -14.53 -15.13
C ASP A 237 11.76 -14.64 -15.91
N GLY A 238 11.12 -13.49 -16.24
CA GLY A 238 9.84 -13.45 -16.95
C GLY A 238 8.68 -14.01 -16.13
N LYS A 239 8.80 -13.98 -14.79
CA LYS A 239 7.79 -14.37 -13.81
C LYS A 239 7.07 -13.16 -13.21
N ALA A 240 7.56 -11.94 -13.42
CA ALA A 240 6.88 -10.72 -13.00
C ALA A 240 6.88 -9.64 -14.07
N VAL A 241 5.90 -8.74 -13.98
CA VAL A 241 5.91 -7.41 -14.59
C VAL A 241 6.00 -6.41 -13.43
N VAL A 242 7.10 -5.64 -13.40
CA VAL A 242 7.30 -4.61 -12.37
C VAL A 242 6.91 -3.24 -12.92
N ILE A 243 5.95 -2.59 -12.27
CA ILE A 243 5.49 -1.23 -12.61
C ILE A 243 6.01 -0.29 -11.54
N ARG A 244 6.82 0.69 -11.94
CA ARG A 244 7.46 1.64 -11.01
C ARG A 244 7.71 3.00 -11.67
N PRO A 245 7.84 4.10 -10.88
CA PRO A 245 8.25 5.38 -11.41
C PRO A 245 9.56 5.25 -12.17
N LEU A 246 9.66 5.89 -13.34
CA LEU A 246 10.85 5.79 -14.20
C LEU A 246 12.04 6.58 -13.65
N GLU A 247 11.76 7.66 -12.88
CA GLU A 247 12.76 8.55 -12.34
C GLU A 247 12.67 8.73 -10.83
N PRO A 248 13.75 9.18 -10.17
CA PRO A 248 13.75 9.46 -8.74
C PRO A 248 12.65 10.45 -8.34
N LEU A 249 11.85 10.09 -7.34
CA LEU A 249 10.78 10.92 -6.85
C LEU A 249 11.28 11.92 -5.81
N THR A 250 10.92 13.19 -5.97
CA THR A 250 11.07 14.23 -4.94
C THR A 250 9.97 14.15 -3.86
N ILE A 251 8.93 13.36 -4.12
CA ILE A 251 7.78 13.17 -3.23
C ILE A 251 8.13 12.20 -2.10
N GLY A 252 8.09 12.70 -0.86
CA GLY A 252 8.25 11.89 0.36
C GLY A 252 6.93 11.27 0.83
N ARG A 253 7.00 10.43 1.89
CA ARG A 253 5.83 9.76 2.49
C ARG A 253 4.76 10.73 3.02
N LEU A 254 5.15 11.95 3.42
CA LEU A 254 4.28 12.95 4.06
C LEU A 254 4.03 14.17 3.16
N TYR A 255 4.32 14.05 1.87
CA TYR A 255 4.20 15.15 0.92
C TYR A 255 2.72 15.50 0.66
N ARG A 256 2.36 16.81 0.62
CA ARG A 256 0.96 17.24 0.56
C ARG A 256 0.63 18.31 -0.47
N LYS A 257 1.50 18.57 -1.44
CA LYS A 257 1.16 19.52 -2.52
C LYS A 257 0.32 18.79 -3.58
N PRO A 258 -0.98 19.15 -3.75
CA PRO A 258 -1.89 18.39 -4.61
C PRO A 258 -1.38 18.27 -6.05
N GLN A 259 -0.89 19.36 -6.62
CA GLN A 259 -0.44 19.39 -8.01
C GLN A 259 0.65 18.35 -8.32
N GLU A 260 1.65 18.21 -7.42
CA GLU A 260 2.74 17.23 -7.61
C GLU A 260 2.23 15.79 -7.40
N LEU A 261 1.30 15.60 -6.47
CA LEU A 261 0.67 14.29 -6.25
C LEU A 261 -0.19 13.88 -7.46
N LEU A 262 -0.88 14.83 -8.10
CA LEU A 262 -1.65 14.57 -9.30
C LEU A 262 -0.75 14.25 -10.50
N LYS A 263 0.39 14.93 -10.66
CA LYS A 263 1.39 14.57 -11.68
C LYS A 263 1.92 13.15 -11.47
N LEU A 264 2.18 12.76 -10.21
CA LEU A 264 2.61 11.40 -9.90
C LEU A 264 1.54 10.36 -10.21
N HIS A 265 0.27 10.70 -9.98
CA HIS A 265 -0.87 9.87 -10.38
C HIS A 265 -0.93 9.70 -11.90
N ASP A 266 -0.82 10.79 -12.66
CA ASP A 266 -0.85 10.75 -14.13
C ASP A 266 0.33 9.92 -14.67
N HIS A 267 1.52 10.06 -14.09
CA HIS A 267 2.67 9.21 -14.42
C HIS A 267 2.40 7.72 -14.13
N GLY A 268 1.67 7.40 -13.05
CA GLY A 268 1.23 6.04 -12.77
C GLY A 268 0.30 5.47 -13.85
N ILE A 269 -0.61 6.30 -14.38
CA ILE A 269 -1.47 5.91 -15.51
C ILE A 269 -0.61 5.59 -16.73
N GLU A 270 0.31 6.47 -17.10
CA GLU A 270 1.20 6.28 -18.27
C GLU A 270 2.03 4.99 -18.16
N CYS A 271 2.68 4.78 -17.02
CA CYS A 271 3.47 3.56 -16.77
C CYS A 271 2.61 2.29 -16.78
N GLY A 272 1.41 2.36 -16.19
CA GLY A 272 0.46 1.25 -16.18
C GLY A 272 0.02 0.88 -17.59
N LEU A 273 -0.46 1.86 -18.37
CA LEU A 273 -0.91 1.63 -19.76
C LEU A 273 0.19 1.07 -20.66
N ALA A 274 1.43 1.54 -20.50
CA ALA A 274 2.57 1.07 -21.28
C ALA A 274 2.86 -0.43 -21.10
N LEU A 275 2.49 -1.01 -19.95
CA LEU A 275 2.79 -2.41 -19.60
C LEU A 275 1.60 -3.37 -19.70
N ILE A 276 0.41 -2.90 -20.13
CA ILE A 276 -0.80 -3.73 -20.24
C ILE A 276 -0.58 -4.99 -21.08
N GLU A 277 0.07 -4.87 -22.24
CA GLU A 277 0.31 -6.02 -23.13
C GLU A 277 1.33 -7.01 -22.52
N ASN A 278 2.27 -6.52 -21.71
CA ASN A 278 3.21 -7.37 -20.98
C ASN A 278 2.47 -8.18 -19.89
N ILE A 279 1.54 -7.53 -19.20
CA ILE A 279 0.70 -8.17 -18.19
C ILE A 279 -0.18 -9.26 -18.82
N ARG A 280 -0.84 -8.96 -19.95
CA ARG A 280 -1.67 -9.93 -20.66
C ARG A 280 -0.86 -11.14 -21.13
N ARG A 281 0.37 -10.91 -21.65
CA ARG A 281 1.29 -11.99 -22.03
C ARG A 281 1.77 -12.82 -20.83
N LEU A 282 2.01 -12.18 -19.69
CA LEU A 282 2.39 -12.87 -18.46
C LEU A 282 1.27 -13.82 -17.97
N ALA A 283 0.02 -13.40 -18.08
CA ALA A 283 -1.14 -14.19 -17.67
C ALA A 283 -1.44 -15.39 -18.61
N GLN A 284 -0.92 -15.39 -19.85
CA GLN A 284 -1.11 -16.46 -20.83
C GLN A 284 -0.05 -17.59 -20.73
N LYS A 285 1.03 -17.38 -20.01
CA LYS A 285 2.08 -18.38 -19.78
C LYS A 285 1.62 -19.38 -18.69
#